data_3a674e84ea4eb518a001c392d8d30dd7
#
_entry.id   3a674e84ea4eb518a001c392d8d30dd7
#
_cell.length_a   1.000
_cell.length_b   1.000
_cell.length_c   1.000
_cell.angle_alpha   90.00
_cell.angle_beta   90.00
_cell.angle_gamma   90.00
#
_symmetry.space_group_name_H-M   'P 1'
#
loop_
_entity.id
_entity.type
_entity.pdbx_description
1 polymer ?
#
loop_
_entity_poly.entity_id
_entity_poly.type
_entity_poly.pdbx_seq_one_letter_code
_entity_poly.pdbx_strand_id
1 'polypeptide(L)'
;KEIMMNNIPLTSLFASLFTIFYLFLSFRIGYLRGSPVMKLIFKMDKKVPAIKLDRNVRAHGNFSEYVPLFLILLYIFESVGLVSFNYLLIICLVFSYGRVAHAICFAFYDHNPFLRISGMVSTYLSLALLSIQLLLSTI
;
A
#
# COMPACT_ATOMS: atom_id res chain seq x y z
N LYS A 1 -6.97 -5.68 29.38
CA LYS A 1 -7.07 -5.94 27.92
C LYS A 1 -6.52 -4.79 27.07
N GLU A 2 -5.94 -3.78 27.69
CA GLU A 2 -5.32 -2.60 27.03
C GLU A 2 -3.85 -2.78 26.61
N ILE A 3 -3.24 -3.90 26.95
CA ILE A 3 -1.77 -4.03 27.02
C ILE A 3 -1.11 -4.32 25.66
N MET A 4 -1.80 -4.86 24.66
CA MET A 4 -1.13 -5.29 23.43
C MET A 4 -1.10 -4.22 22.31
N MET A 5 -2.06 -3.30 22.27
CA MET A 5 -2.09 -2.27 21.20
C MET A 5 -1.09 -1.12 21.42
N ASN A 6 -0.60 -0.92 22.65
CA ASN A 6 0.36 0.14 22.97
C ASN A 6 1.80 -0.17 22.52
N ASN A 7 2.11 -1.43 22.20
CA ASN A 7 3.47 -1.83 21.83
C ASN A 7 3.77 -1.74 20.32
N ILE A 8 2.72 -1.65 19.48
CA ILE A 8 2.85 -1.60 18.02
C ILE A 8 1.89 -0.57 17.40
N PRO A 9 1.94 0.70 17.85
CA PRO A 9 0.98 1.72 17.43
C PRO A 9 1.08 2.04 15.93
N LEU A 10 2.28 2.12 15.36
CA LEU A 10 2.48 2.39 13.93
C LEU A 10 2.02 1.21 13.07
N THR A 11 2.39 -0.02 13.43
CA THR A 11 1.94 -1.21 12.71
C THR A 11 0.43 -1.30 12.68
N SER A 12 -0.24 -1.10 13.83
CA SER A 12 -1.70 -1.14 13.92
C SER A 12 -2.36 -0.05 13.09
N LEU A 13 -1.84 1.18 13.16
CA LEU A 13 -2.36 2.32 12.40
C LEU A 13 -2.21 2.09 10.88
N PHE A 14 -0.98 1.79 10.42
CA PHE A 14 -0.72 1.66 8.99
C PHE A 14 -1.33 0.39 8.39
N ALA A 15 -1.41 -0.73 9.14
CA ALA A 15 -2.14 -1.90 8.71
C ALA A 15 -3.63 -1.58 8.47
N SER A 16 -4.26 -0.83 9.37
CA SER A 16 -5.66 -0.41 9.21
C SER A 16 -5.85 0.49 7.99
N LEU A 17 -5.02 1.53 7.84
CA LEU A 17 -5.09 2.46 6.71
C LEU A 17 -4.84 1.75 5.37
N PHE A 18 -3.84 0.89 5.30
CA PHE A 18 -3.53 0.14 4.08
C PHE A 18 -4.61 -0.88 3.74
N THR A 19 -5.22 -1.50 4.74
CA THR A 19 -6.35 -2.41 4.49
C THR A 19 -7.55 -1.67 3.91
N ILE A 20 -7.90 -0.50 4.45
CA ILE A 20 -8.98 0.33 3.91
C ILE A 20 -8.68 0.73 2.46
N PHE A 21 -7.45 1.17 2.18
CA PHE A 21 -7.06 1.55 0.82
C PHE A 21 -7.02 0.34 -0.14
N TYR A 22 -6.57 -0.82 0.32
CA TYR A 22 -6.63 -2.08 -0.43
C TYR A 22 -8.07 -2.46 -0.80
N LEU A 23 -8.99 -2.37 0.15
CA LEU A 23 -10.41 -2.64 -0.10
C LEU A 23 -10.98 -1.66 -1.14
N PHE A 24 -10.60 -0.39 -1.07
CA PHE A 24 -10.97 0.59 -2.11
C PHE A 24 -10.48 0.20 -3.49
N LEU A 25 -9.21 -0.22 -3.63
CA LEU A 25 -8.66 -0.69 -4.91
C LEU A 25 -9.35 -1.96 -5.40
N SER A 26 -9.64 -2.91 -4.51
CA SER A 26 -10.36 -4.15 -4.82
C SER A 26 -11.78 -3.86 -5.32
N PHE A 27 -12.50 -2.99 -4.60
CA PHE A 27 -13.85 -2.58 -4.97
C PHE A 27 -13.88 -1.89 -6.35
N ARG A 28 -12.88 -1.04 -6.61
CA ARG A 28 -12.72 -0.38 -7.90
C ARG A 28 -12.53 -1.37 -9.06
N ILE A 29 -11.76 -2.45 -8.87
CA ILE A 29 -11.63 -3.51 -9.87
C ILE A 29 -12.98 -4.20 -10.11
N GLY A 30 -13.71 -4.56 -9.04
CA GLY A 30 -15.05 -5.13 -9.12
C GLY A 30 -16.01 -4.24 -9.91
N TYR A 31 -15.97 -2.92 -9.64
CA TYR A 31 -16.72 -1.93 -10.39
C TYR A 31 -16.36 -1.92 -11.88
N LEU A 32 -15.06 -1.84 -12.21
CA LEU A 32 -14.59 -1.79 -13.61
C LEU A 32 -14.83 -3.09 -14.38
N ARG A 33 -14.82 -4.23 -13.71
CA ARG A 33 -15.19 -5.53 -14.31
C ARG A 33 -16.69 -5.64 -14.63
N GLY A 34 -17.50 -4.77 -14.06
CA GLY A 34 -18.94 -4.83 -14.22
C GLY A 34 -19.52 -6.13 -13.65
N SER A 35 -19.09 -6.52 -12.45
CA SER A 35 -19.64 -7.70 -11.77
C SER A 35 -21.18 -7.57 -11.63
N PRO A 36 -21.94 -8.67 -11.56
CA PRO A 36 -23.40 -8.61 -11.48
C PRO A 36 -23.89 -7.70 -10.34
N VAL A 37 -23.22 -7.75 -9.19
CA VAL A 37 -23.54 -6.89 -8.03
C VAL A 37 -23.31 -5.42 -8.36
N MET A 38 -22.19 -5.09 -9.00
CA MET A 38 -21.87 -3.70 -9.39
C MET A 38 -22.81 -3.15 -10.45
N LYS A 39 -23.22 -3.98 -11.41
CA LYS A 39 -24.24 -3.60 -12.41
C LYS A 39 -25.56 -3.30 -11.74
N LEU A 40 -25.96 -4.09 -10.75
CA LEU A 40 -27.20 -3.89 -10.02
C LEU A 40 -27.19 -2.59 -9.21
N ILE A 41 -26.08 -2.33 -8.46
CA ILE A 41 -25.97 -1.17 -7.59
C ILE A 41 -25.81 0.13 -8.38
N PHE A 42 -24.95 0.15 -9.39
CA PHE A 42 -24.54 1.36 -10.12
C PHE A 42 -25.19 1.54 -11.49
N LYS A 43 -26.14 0.65 -11.89
CA LYS A 43 -26.83 0.69 -13.18
C LYS A 43 -25.87 0.89 -14.37
N MET A 44 -24.81 0.08 -14.41
CA MET A 44 -23.71 0.26 -15.36
C MET A 44 -24.06 -0.35 -16.71
N ASP A 45 -24.33 0.48 -17.71
CA ASP A 45 -24.62 0.06 -19.08
C ASP A 45 -23.41 0.15 -20.03
N LYS A 46 -22.32 0.80 -19.60
CA LYS A 46 -21.16 1.08 -20.45
C LYS A 46 -20.05 0.04 -20.25
N LYS A 47 -19.54 -0.48 -21.38
CA LYS A 47 -18.30 -1.29 -21.37
C LYS A 47 -17.10 -0.41 -21.02
N VAL A 48 -16.34 -0.82 -20.01
CA VAL A 48 -15.08 -0.17 -19.64
C VAL A 48 -13.97 -0.64 -20.58
N PRO A 49 -13.10 0.25 -21.08
CA PRO A 49 -11.94 -0.16 -21.89
C PRO A 49 -11.04 -1.15 -21.13
N ALA A 50 -10.61 -2.22 -21.82
CA ALA A 50 -9.79 -3.27 -21.24
C ALA A 50 -8.50 -2.72 -20.62
N ILE A 51 -7.87 -1.73 -21.26
CA ILE A 51 -6.65 -1.08 -20.75
C ILE A 51 -6.87 -0.40 -19.39
N LYS A 52 -8.04 0.19 -19.15
CA LYS A 52 -8.38 0.82 -17.88
C LYS A 52 -8.53 -0.22 -16.77
N LEU A 53 -9.15 -1.35 -17.08
CA LEU A 53 -9.24 -2.47 -16.14
C LEU A 53 -7.85 -3.03 -15.81
N ASP A 54 -7.01 -3.32 -16.81
CA ASP A 54 -5.66 -3.85 -16.63
C ASP A 54 -4.80 -2.95 -15.75
N ARG A 55 -4.84 -1.65 -15.98
CA ARG A 55 -4.13 -0.67 -15.15
C ARG A 55 -4.58 -0.69 -13.69
N ASN A 56 -5.88 -0.82 -13.43
CA ASN A 56 -6.39 -0.92 -12.05
C ASN A 56 -6.02 -2.26 -11.39
N VAL A 57 -6.00 -3.35 -12.14
CA VAL A 57 -5.49 -4.65 -11.65
C VAL A 57 -4.02 -4.53 -11.26
N ARG A 58 -3.20 -3.83 -12.06
CA ARG A 58 -1.79 -3.55 -11.73
C ARG A 58 -1.64 -2.68 -10.49
N ALA A 59 -2.47 -1.64 -10.34
CA ALA A 59 -2.46 -0.79 -9.13
C ALA A 59 -2.69 -1.61 -7.87
N HIS A 60 -3.72 -2.46 -7.89
CA HIS A 60 -4.07 -3.35 -6.79
C HIS A 60 -3.00 -4.42 -6.54
N GLY A 61 -2.52 -5.10 -7.59
CA GLY A 61 -1.49 -6.14 -7.49
C GLY A 61 -0.20 -5.59 -6.86
N ASN A 62 0.32 -4.50 -7.39
CA ASN A 62 1.50 -3.83 -6.81
C ASN A 62 1.31 -3.40 -5.34
N PHE A 63 0.11 -2.97 -4.97
CA PHE A 63 -0.16 -2.62 -3.58
C PHE A 63 -0.13 -3.87 -2.69
N SER A 64 -0.78 -4.94 -3.11
CA SER A 64 -0.85 -6.20 -2.35
C SER A 64 0.48 -6.96 -2.24
N GLU A 65 1.41 -6.73 -3.15
CA GLU A 65 2.75 -7.34 -3.12
C GLU A 65 3.67 -6.68 -2.10
N TYR A 66 3.70 -5.35 -2.03
CA TYR A 66 4.68 -4.61 -1.22
C TYR A 66 4.21 -4.33 0.20
N VAL A 67 2.91 -4.10 0.42
CA VAL A 67 2.39 -3.71 1.73
C VAL A 67 2.57 -4.78 2.80
N PRO A 68 2.29 -6.08 2.57
CA PRO A 68 2.49 -7.10 3.59
C PRO A 68 3.95 -7.21 4.01
N LEU A 69 4.88 -7.14 3.07
CA LEU A 69 6.31 -7.20 3.36
C LEU A 69 6.76 -6.01 4.22
N PHE A 70 6.28 -4.80 3.90
CA PHE A 70 6.54 -3.62 4.71
C PHE A 70 5.99 -3.75 6.12
N LEU A 71 4.75 -4.22 6.27
CA LEU A 71 4.11 -4.37 7.58
C LEU A 71 4.80 -5.42 8.46
N ILE A 72 5.32 -6.49 7.86
CA ILE A 72 6.12 -7.48 8.59
C ILE A 72 7.40 -6.86 9.13
N LEU A 73 8.14 -6.12 8.29
CA LEU A 73 9.35 -5.42 8.73
C LEU A 73 9.03 -4.38 9.82
N LEU A 74 8.01 -3.57 9.61
CA LEU A 74 7.57 -2.57 10.59
C LEU A 74 7.23 -3.20 11.94
N TYR A 75 6.49 -4.30 11.92
CA TYR A 75 6.14 -5.05 13.14
C TYR A 75 7.37 -5.54 13.89
N ILE A 76 8.37 -6.10 13.19
CA ILE A 76 9.61 -6.56 13.80
C ILE A 76 10.32 -5.39 14.49
N PHE A 77 10.51 -4.27 13.79
CA PHE A 77 11.19 -3.09 14.36
C PHE A 77 10.45 -2.52 15.56
N GLU A 78 9.15 -2.43 15.49
CA GLU A 78 8.33 -1.83 16.53
C GLU A 78 8.24 -2.74 17.77
N SER A 79 8.11 -4.07 17.56
CA SER A 79 8.01 -5.03 18.67
C SER A 79 9.33 -5.20 19.44
N VAL A 80 10.46 -5.08 18.77
CA VAL A 80 11.80 -5.19 19.40
C VAL A 80 12.32 -3.86 19.93
N GLY A 81 11.79 -2.73 19.43
CA GLY A 81 12.25 -1.40 19.83
C GLY A 81 13.66 -1.05 19.32
N LEU A 82 14.04 -1.58 18.14
CA LEU A 82 15.38 -1.41 17.57
C LEU A 82 15.72 0.04 17.20
N VAL A 83 14.71 0.87 16.94
CA VAL A 83 14.89 2.26 16.48
C VAL A 83 13.84 3.18 17.10
N SER A 84 14.05 4.49 17.00
CA SER A 84 13.12 5.47 17.55
C SER A 84 11.78 5.49 16.81
N PHE A 85 10.72 5.82 17.53
CA PHE A 85 9.37 5.99 16.98
C PHE A 85 9.34 6.99 15.81
N ASN A 86 10.03 8.13 15.93
CA ASN A 86 10.05 9.14 14.88
C ASN A 86 10.69 8.65 13.58
N TYR A 87 11.75 7.84 13.70
CA TYR A 87 12.36 7.21 12.53
C TYR A 87 11.39 6.29 11.81
N LEU A 88 10.72 5.37 12.53
CA LEU A 88 9.72 4.49 11.94
C LEU A 88 8.55 5.27 11.33
N LEU A 89 8.08 6.32 11.99
CA LEU A 89 7.01 7.16 11.47
C LEU A 89 7.40 7.80 10.12
N ILE A 90 8.61 8.33 10.00
CA ILE A 90 9.10 8.90 8.73
C ILE A 90 9.11 7.82 7.64
N ILE A 91 9.64 6.64 7.94
CA ILE A 91 9.66 5.51 6.98
C ILE A 91 8.23 5.11 6.56
N CYS A 92 7.29 5.06 7.51
CA CYS A 92 5.89 4.79 7.23
C CYS A 92 5.27 5.83 6.29
N LEU A 93 5.55 7.11 6.52
CA LEU A 93 5.04 8.20 5.67
C LEU A 93 5.63 8.14 4.25
N VAL A 94 6.94 7.89 4.13
CA VAL A 94 7.62 7.74 2.83
C VAL A 94 7.09 6.53 2.06
N PHE A 95 6.91 5.38 2.74
CA PHE A 95 6.32 4.19 2.13
C PHE A 95 4.88 4.42 1.70
N SER A 96 4.07 5.05 2.56
CA SER A 96 2.66 5.37 2.27
C SER A 96 2.54 6.27 1.04
N TYR A 97 3.34 7.34 0.97
CA TYR A 97 3.43 8.17 -0.23
C TYR A 97 3.75 7.30 -1.46
N GLY A 98 4.75 6.45 -1.35
CA GLY A 98 5.17 5.57 -2.44
C GLY A 98 4.03 4.69 -2.97
N ARG A 99 3.28 4.05 -2.08
CA ARG A 99 2.17 3.16 -2.46
C ARG A 99 0.96 3.90 -2.99
N VAL A 100 0.60 5.02 -2.36
CA VAL A 100 -0.55 5.84 -2.79
C VAL A 100 -0.26 6.51 -4.14
N ALA A 101 0.91 7.14 -4.32
CA ALA A 101 1.30 7.79 -5.57
C ALA A 101 1.32 6.79 -6.73
N HIS A 102 1.90 5.61 -6.52
CA HIS A 102 1.94 4.55 -7.53
C HIS A 102 0.54 4.04 -7.88
N ALA A 103 -0.30 3.78 -6.89
CA ALA A 103 -1.67 3.30 -7.11
C ALA A 103 -2.52 4.35 -7.85
N ILE A 104 -2.42 5.63 -7.47
CA ILE A 104 -3.10 6.74 -8.14
C ILE A 104 -2.64 6.86 -9.60
N CYS A 105 -1.32 6.75 -9.86
CA CYS A 105 -0.79 6.79 -11.21
C CYS A 105 -1.43 5.74 -12.12
N PHE A 106 -1.56 4.51 -11.66
CA PHE A 106 -2.13 3.43 -12.46
C PHE A 106 -3.67 3.45 -12.51
N ALA A 107 -4.32 3.84 -11.42
CA ALA A 107 -5.78 3.82 -11.34
C ALA A 107 -6.46 4.98 -12.08
N PHE A 108 -5.82 6.16 -12.14
CA PHE A 108 -6.49 7.39 -12.56
C PHE A 108 -5.81 8.13 -13.72
N TYR A 109 -4.50 7.94 -13.96
CA TYR A 109 -3.78 8.64 -15.02
C TYR A 109 -3.37 7.68 -16.13
N ASP A 110 -3.47 8.10 -17.37
CA ASP A 110 -3.01 7.31 -18.52
C ASP A 110 -1.48 7.27 -18.58
N HIS A 111 -0.83 8.41 -18.32
CA HIS A 111 0.62 8.52 -18.27
C HIS A 111 1.02 9.60 -17.25
N ASN A 112 1.72 9.19 -16.19
CA ASN A 112 2.33 10.11 -15.23
C ASN A 112 3.65 9.53 -14.71
N PRO A 113 4.77 9.79 -15.41
CA PRO A 113 6.06 9.23 -15.03
C PRO A 113 6.55 9.73 -13.67
N PHE A 114 6.22 10.95 -13.27
CA PHE A 114 6.61 11.48 -11.96
C PHE A 114 6.02 10.67 -10.81
N LEU A 115 4.69 10.47 -10.80
CA LEU A 115 4.03 9.67 -9.76
C LEU A 115 4.49 8.21 -9.77
N ARG A 116 4.77 7.67 -10.97
CA ARG A 116 5.25 6.29 -11.10
C ARG A 116 6.64 6.13 -10.52
N ILE A 117 7.60 6.98 -10.94
CA ILE A 117 9.00 6.87 -10.53
C ILE A 117 9.16 7.22 -9.05
N SER A 118 8.61 8.38 -8.61
CA SER A 118 8.70 8.78 -7.20
C SER A 118 8.04 7.76 -6.28
N GLY A 119 6.88 7.20 -6.68
CA GLY A 119 6.19 6.16 -5.94
C GLY A 119 7.02 4.88 -5.80
N MET A 120 7.70 4.44 -6.86
CA MET A 120 8.56 3.27 -6.81
C MET A 120 9.83 3.52 -5.98
N VAL A 121 10.50 4.65 -6.20
CA VAL A 121 11.72 5.01 -5.47
C VAL A 121 11.44 5.07 -3.96
N SER A 122 10.37 5.76 -3.54
CA SER A 122 9.99 5.86 -2.14
C SER A 122 9.70 4.50 -1.51
N THR A 123 9.03 3.60 -2.24
CA THR A 123 8.75 2.24 -1.78
C THR A 123 10.03 1.44 -1.60
N TYR A 124 10.91 1.42 -2.60
CA TYR A 124 12.15 0.64 -2.55
C TYR A 124 13.11 1.18 -1.51
N LEU A 125 13.21 2.50 -1.38
CA LEU A 125 14.03 3.13 -0.35
C LEU A 125 13.57 2.73 1.06
N SER A 126 12.28 2.78 1.34
CA SER A 126 11.73 2.40 2.64
C SER A 126 12.00 0.93 2.97
N LEU A 127 11.76 0.03 2.02
CA LEU A 127 12.02 -1.40 2.20
C LEU A 127 13.50 -1.69 2.35
N ALA A 128 14.36 -1.08 1.52
CA ALA A 128 15.80 -1.28 1.59
C ALA A 128 16.38 -0.80 2.93
N LEU A 129 15.97 0.38 3.40
CA LEU A 129 16.41 0.91 4.70
C LEU A 129 16.06 -0.03 5.85
N LEU A 130 14.81 -0.49 5.95
CA LEU A 130 14.40 -1.43 6.99
C LEU A 130 15.13 -2.78 6.84
N SER A 131 15.21 -3.33 5.64
CA SER A 131 15.83 -4.63 5.42
C SER A 131 17.32 -4.63 5.74
N ILE A 132 18.07 -3.62 5.27
CA ILE A 132 19.52 -3.49 5.54
C ILE A 132 19.75 -3.28 7.04
N GLN A 133 18.96 -2.42 7.68
CA GLN A 133 19.12 -2.15 9.11
C GLN A 133 18.79 -3.39 9.96
N LEU A 134 17.77 -4.17 9.60
CA LEU A 134 17.45 -5.43 10.26
C LEU A 134 18.59 -6.44 10.09
N LEU A 135 19.13 -6.58 8.88
CA LEU A 135 20.28 -7.45 8.62
C LEU A 135 21.49 -7.08 9.48
N LEU A 136 21.82 -5.78 9.54
CA LEU A 136 22.94 -5.28 10.34
C LEU A 136 22.73 -5.45 11.86
N SER A 137 21.48 -5.52 12.31
CA SER A 137 21.18 -5.75 13.74
C SER A 137 21.21 -7.23 14.14
N THR A 138 21.31 -8.15 13.17
CA THR A 138 21.36 -9.61 13.40
C THR A 138 22.77 -10.19 13.29
N ILE A 139 23.72 -9.41 12.81
CA ILE A 139 25.15 -9.76 12.69
C ILE A 139 25.93 -9.12 13.85
#